data_6e91ac015932d6e028a2249961e8b10e
#
_entry.id   6e91ac015932d6e028a2249961e8b10e
#
_cell.length_a   1.000
_cell.length_b   1.000
_cell.length_c   1.000
_cell.angle_alpha   90.00
_cell.angle_beta   90.00
_cell.angle_gamma   90.00
#
_symmetry.space_group_name_H-M   'P 1'
#
loop_
_entity.id
_entity.type
_entity.pdbx_description
1 polymer ?
#
loop_
_entity_poly.entity_id
_entity_poly.type
_entity_poly.pdbx_seq_one_letter_code
_entity_poly.pdbx_strand_id
1 'polypeptide(L)' 'MKASRGEIKIYEILKEAELNFKEEYSIAGLNSPNGKPLRFDFAVFDDDGNLDFLIEF' A
#
# COMPACT_ATOMS: atom_id res chain seq x y z
N MET A 1 2.67 -1.88 -15.64
CA MET A 1 1.71 -0.76 -15.54
C MET A 1 2.42 0.49 -15.03
N LYS A 2 2.12 1.61 -15.62
CA LYS A 2 2.76 2.86 -15.20
C LYS A 2 2.06 3.40 -13.97
N ALA A 3 2.82 3.76 -12.96
CA ALA A 3 2.28 4.44 -11.79
C ALA A 3 1.84 5.87 -12.17
N SER A 4 0.80 6.35 -11.55
CA SER A 4 0.37 7.73 -11.74
C SER A 4 1.40 8.68 -11.08
N ARG A 5 1.33 9.96 -11.43
CA ARG A 5 2.23 10.95 -10.81
C ARG A 5 2.07 11.00 -9.30
N GLY A 6 0.83 10.86 -8.82
CA GLY A 6 0.57 10.84 -7.39
C GLY A 6 1.17 9.62 -6.71
N GLU A 7 1.08 8.47 -7.34
CA GLU A 7 1.66 7.24 -6.81
C GLU A 7 3.19 7.34 -6.74
N ILE A 8 3.81 7.90 -7.76
CA ILE A 8 5.27 8.10 -7.78
C ILE A 8 5.68 9.00 -6.64
N LYS A 9 4.94 10.07 -6.41
CA LYS A 9 5.25 11.02 -5.35
C LYS A 9 5.11 10.39 -3.97
N ILE A 10 4.06 9.60 -3.76
CA ILE A 10 3.87 8.87 -2.50
C ILE A 10 5.01 7.88 -2.29
N TYR A 11 5.39 7.15 -3.33
CA TYR A 11 6.50 6.22 -3.27
C TYR A 11 7.79 6.92 -2.83
N GLU A 12 8.10 8.06 -3.42
CA GLU A 12 9.29 8.81 -3.07
C GLU A 12 9.27 9.31 -1.63
N ILE A 13 8.12 9.76 -1.15
CA ILE A 13 7.97 10.20 0.23
C ILE A 13 8.20 9.06 1.20
N LEU A 14 7.59 7.90 0.94
CA LEU A 14 7.74 6.74 1.81
C LEU A 14 9.18 6.23 1.82
N LYS A 15 9.82 6.23 0.66
CA LYS A 15 11.20 5.78 0.54
C LYS A 15 12.15 6.73 1.25
N GLU A 16 11.95 8.03 1.10
CA GLU A 16 12.80 9.03 1.71
C GLU A 16 12.64 9.05 3.23
N ALA A 17 11.44 8.72 3.73
CA ALA A 17 11.20 8.60 5.16
C ALA A 17 11.74 7.29 5.73
N GLU A 18 12.30 6.41 4.89
CA GLU A 18 12.84 5.11 5.29
C GLU A 18 11.81 4.21 5.96
N LEU A 19 10.57 4.32 5.51
CA LEU A 19 9.48 3.48 6.02
C LEU A 19 9.48 2.12 5.33
N ASN A 20 9.03 1.11 6.06
CA ASN A 20 8.81 -0.20 5.47
C ASN A 20 7.46 -0.20 4.79
N PHE A 21 7.45 -0.38 3.47
CA PHE A 21 6.20 -0.37 2.73
C PHE A 21 6.22 -1.35 1.56
N LYS A 22 5.03 -1.72 1.10
CA LYS A 22 4.84 -2.55 -0.08
C LYS A 22 3.86 -1.88 -1.02
N GLU A 23 4.12 -2.04 -2.32
CA GLU A 23 3.23 -1.53 -3.35
C GLU A 23 2.22 -2.61 -3.76
N GLU A 24 1.05 -2.18 -4.23
CA GLU A 24 0.00 -3.07 -4.73
C GLU A 24 -0.33 -4.18 -3.71
N TYR A 25 -0.65 -3.75 -2.50
CA TYR A 25 -0.93 -4.67 -1.42
C TYR A 25 -2.38 -5.17 -1.47
N SER A 26 -2.55 -6.48 -1.34
CA SER A 26 -3.87 -7.08 -1.26
C SER A 26 -4.02 -7.78 0.08
N ILE A 27 -5.20 -7.67 0.69
CA ILE A 27 -5.47 -8.34 1.96
C ILE A 27 -6.29 -9.59 1.68
N ALA A 28 -5.70 -10.74 1.95
CA ALA A 28 -6.39 -12.02 1.80
C ALA A 28 -7.48 -12.16 2.86
N GLY A 29 -8.63 -12.66 2.46
CA GLY A 29 -9.74 -12.84 3.37
C GLY A 29 -10.66 -11.65 3.52
N LEU A 30 -10.23 -10.46 3.07
CA LEU A 30 -11.08 -9.29 3.04
C LEU A 30 -11.52 -9.06 1.60
N ASN A 31 -12.72 -9.45 1.29
CA ASN A 31 -13.27 -9.32 -0.05
C ASN A 31 -14.30 -8.21 -0.12
N SER A 32 -14.32 -7.54 -1.27
CA SER A 32 -15.40 -6.61 -1.57
C SER A 32 -16.71 -7.38 -1.74
N PRO A 33 -17.86 -6.70 -1.76
CA PRO A 33 -19.15 -7.37 -2.01
C PRO A 33 -19.19 -8.19 -3.30
N ASN A 34 -18.30 -7.89 -4.24
CA ASN A 34 -18.21 -8.62 -5.50
C ASN A 34 -17.33 -9.86 -5.42
N GLY A 35 -16.80 -10.19 -4.25
CA GLY A 35 -15.94 -11.34 -4.06
C GLY A 35 -14.51 -11.12 -4.49
N LYS A 36 -14.15 -9.90 -4.85
CA LYS A 36 -12.76 -9.56 -5.22
C LYS A 36 -11.98 -9.12 -4.00
N PRO A 37 -10.69 -9.48 -3.89
CA PRO A 37 -9.88 -9.03 -2.76
C PRO A 37 -9.74 -7.50 -2.77
N LEU A 38 -9.69 -6.92 -1.58
CA LEU A 38 -9.45 -5.50 -1.44
C LEU A 38 -7.98 -5.21 -1.76
N ARG A 39 -7.76 -4.22 -2.61
CA ARG A 39 -6.41 -3.84 -3.03
C ARG A 39 -6.13 -2.40 -2.62
N PHE A 40 -4.90 -2.19 -2.19
CA PHE A 40 -4.42 -0.87 -1.80
C PHE A 40 -3.14 -0.56 -2.57
N ASP A 41 -2.92 0.70 -2.86
CA ASP A 41 -1.73 1.09 -3.63
C ASP A 41 -0.46 0.92 -2.81
N PHE A 42 -0.53 1.20 -1.52
CA PHE A 42 0.61 1.02 -0.62
C PHE A 42 0.15 0.51 0.73
N ALA A 43 1.00 -0.31 1.34
CA ALA A 43 0.84 -0.72 2.73
C ALA A 43 2.11 -0.36 3.49
N VAL A 44 1.98 0.35 4.59
CA VAL A 44 3.11 0.79 5.41
C VAL A 44 3.14 -0.04 6.69
N PHE A 45 4.32 -0.54 7.02
CA PHE A 45 4.52 -1.40 8.18
C PHE A 45 5.41 -0.70 9.21
N ASP A 46 5.18 -1.01 10.48
CA ASP A 46 6.01 -0.48 11.56
C ASP A 46 7.33 -1.25 11.68
N ASP A 47 8.15 -0.86 12.66
CA ASP A 47 9.46 -1.49 12.87
C ASP A 47 9.35 -2.96 13.31
N ASP A 48 8.22 -3.37 13.84
CA ASP A 48 7.99 -4.74 14.25
C ASP A 48 7.46 -5.62 13.12
N GLY A 49 7.21 -5.02 11.95
CA GLY A 49 6.68 -5.73 10.81
C GLY A 49 5.16 -5.82 10.80
N ASN A 50 4.48 -5.13 11.70
CA ASN A 50 3.02 -5.09 11.74
C ASN A 50 2.49 -4.01 10.81
N LEU A 51 1.32 -4.26 10.23
CA LEU A 51 0.68 -3.29 9.36
C LEU A 51 0.31 -2.03 10.15
N ASP A 52 0.83 -0.89 9.71
CA ASP A 52 0.57 0.39 10.36
C ASP A 52 -0.63 1.09 9.70
N PHE A 53 -0.53 1.35 8.40
CA PHE A 53 -1.65 1.96 7.68
C PHE A 53 -1.59 1.60 6.20
N LEU A 54 -2.73 1.80 5.54
CA LEU A 54 -2.89 1.53 4.11
C LEU A 54 -3.15 2.84 3.38
N ILE A 55 -2.63 2.92 2.16
CA ILE A 55 -2.83 4.09 1.31
C ILE A 55 -3.53 3.65 0.03
N GLU A 56 -4.63 4.29 -0.25
CA GLU A 56 -5.36 4.14 -1.51
C GLU A 56 -5.36 5.49 -2.23
N PHE A 57 -4.81 5.49 -3.41
CA PHE A 57 -4.73 6.72 -4.22
C PHE A 57 -5.88 6.86 -5.19
#